data_964fa932081b5f9a417810afccfa0a24
#
_entry.id   964fa932081b5f9a417810afccfa0a24
#
_cell.length_a   1.000
_cell.length_b   1.000
_cell.length_c   1.000
_cell.angle_alpha   90.00
_cell.angle_beta   90.00
_cell.angle_gamma   90.00
#
_symmetry.space_group_name_H-M   'P 1'
#
loop_
_entity.id
_entity.type
_entity.pdbx_description
1 polymer ?
#
loop_
_entity_poly.entity_id
_entity_poly.type
_entity_poly.pdbx_seq_one_letter_code
_entity_poly.pdbx_strand_id
1 'polypeptide(L)'
;MRALVGHTSRSLLTLETYLARPAASVEIPSAADYYRATRAAAADSAVAARGREAGAALGCDPAVAVAEIATRVLPLLDGRDGRELVTTIAGGMRLADYLPTRTFELAVHTADLATALKIPPDVPSTAAAQALHLVVDLAVADGLAGPLLLAATGRPSLPGGFSVL
;
A
#
# COMPACT_ATOMS: atom_id res chain seq x y z
N MET A 1 -14.94 -8.46 -5.90
CA MET A 1 -14.37 -9.08 -4.70
C MET A 1 -13.04 -9.78 -4.98
N ARG A 2 -12.96 -10.88 -5.74
CA ARG A 2 -11.75 -11.66 -5.97
C ARG A 2 -10.54 -10.84 -6.49
N ALA A 3 -10.76 -9.93 -7.43
CA ALA A 3 -9.70 -9.05 -7.94
C ALA A 3 -9.17 -8.09 -6.86
N LEU A 4 -10.01 -7.64 -5.92
CA LEU A 4 -9.61 -6.81 -4.80
C LEU A 4 -8.74 -7.61 -3.82
N VAL A 5 -9.13 -8.85 -3.47
CA VAL A 5 -8.30 -9.74 -2.64
C VAL A 5 -6.95 -10.01 -3.33
N GLY A 6 -6.95 -10.26 -4.66
CA GLY A 6 -5.72 -10.44 -5.42
C GLY A 6 -4.85 -9.18 -5.42
N HIS A 7 -5.45 -8.00 -5.54
CA HIS A 7 -4.70 -6.74 -5.44
C HIS A 7 -4.11 -6.56 -4.04
N THR A 8 -4.87 -6.83 -2.99
CA THR A 8 -4.40 -6.77 -1.60
C THR A 8 -3.23 -7.72 -1.35
N SER A 9 -3.31 -8.98 -1.84
CA SER A 9 -2.23 -9.96 -1.67
C SER A 9 -0.91 -9.55 -2.33
N ARG A 10 -0.96 -8.70 -3.35
CA ARG A 10 0.24 -8.15 -3.99
C ARG A 10 1.09 -7.30 -3.05
N SER A 11 0.50 -6.73 -2.00
CA SER A 11 1.27 -5.97 -1.00
C SER A 11 2.33 -6.84 -0.34
N LEU A 12 2.04 -8.13 -0.12
CA LEU A 12 2.99 -9.10 0.40
C LEU A 12 3.91 -9.66 -0.71
N LEU A 13 3.35 -10.01 -1.86
CA LEU A 13 4.11 -10.61 -2.96
C LEU A 13 5.17 -9.64 -3.55
N THR A 14 4.87 -8.34 -3.60
CA THR A 14 5.86 -7.35 -4.02
C THR A 14 6.98 -7.19 -3.00
N LEU A 15 6.69 -7.32 -1.71
CA LEU A 15 7.72 -7.33 -0.66
C LEU A 15 8.68 -8.50 -0.86
N GLU A 16 8.16 -9.73 -1.02
CA GLU A 16 8.97 -10.92 -1.31
C GLU A 16 9.87 -10.71 -2.55
N THR A 17 9.28 -10.16 -3.61
CA THR A 17 10.00 -9.89 -4.87
C THR A 17 11.12 -8.87 -4.69
N TYR A 18 10.87 -7.79 -3.96
CA TYR A 18 11.83 -6.69 -3.81
C TYR A 18 12.94 -7.02 -2.81
N LEU A 19 12.66 -7.80 -1.77
CA LEU A 19 13.68 -8.30 -0.86
C LEU A 19 14.73 -9.17 -1.58
N ALA A 20 14.37 -9.81 -2.69
CA ALA A 20 15.28 -10.58 -3.52
C ALA A 20 16.09 -9.71 -4.53
N ARG A 21 15.86 -8.39 -4.56
CA ARG A 21 16.46 -7.47 -5.54
C ARG A 21 17.15 -6.31 -4.82
N PRO A 22 18.40 -6.45 -4.41
CA PRO A 22 19.14 -5.36 -3.77
C PRO A 22 19.31 -4.19 -4.76
N ALA A 23 19.26 -2.95 -4.24
CA ALA A 23 19.56 -1.75 -4.98
C ALA A 23 20.96 -1.24 -4.66
N ALA A 24 21.59 -0.51 -5.60
CA ALA A 24 22.92 0.06 -5.42
C ALA A 24 22.89 1.39 -4.62
N SER A 25 21.78 2.14 -4.71
CA SER A 25 21.62 3.46 -4.10
C SER A 25 20.17 3.73 -3.73
N VAL A 26 19.95 4.75 -2.88
CA VAL A 26 18.63 5.30 -2.61
C VAL A 26 18.30 6.32 -3.70
N GLU A 27 17.29 6.03 -4.50
CA GLU A 27 16.75 6.91 -5.54
C GLU A 27 15.43 7.54 -5.08
N ILE A 28 14.66 6.80 -4.29
CA ILE A 28 13.39 7.19 -3.72
C ILE A 28 13.53 7.25 -2.20
N PRO A 29 13.57 8.45 -1.60
CA PRO A 29 13.93 8.59 -0.19
C PRO A 29 12.79 8.39 0.81
N SER A 30 11.53 8.35 0.34
CA SER A 30 10.36 8.21 1.22
C SER A 30 9.20 7.44 0.60
N ALA A 31 8.25 7.00 1.43
CA ALA A 31 7.00 6.41 0.98
C ALA A 31 6.14 7.39 0.15
N ALA A 32 6.13 8.67 0.50
CA ALA A 32 5.41 9.69 -0.27
C ALA A 32 6.02 9.87 -1.67
N ASP A 33 7.35 9.91 -1.78
CA ASP A 33 8.04 10.00 -3.07
C ASP A 33 7.78 8.75 -3.93
N TYR A 34 7.68 7.57 -3.32
CA TYR A 34 7.29 6.34 -4.02
C TYR A 34 5.93 6.49 -4.70
N TYR A 35 4.90 6.95 -3.98
CA TYR A 35 3.57 7.14 -4.56
C TYR A 35 3.56 8.22 -5.63
N ARG A 36 4.27 9.32 -5.43
CA ARG A 36 4.39 10.38 -6.45
C ARG A 36 5.07 9.88 -7.72
N ALA A 37 6.12 9.08 -7.59
CA ALA A 37 6.83 8.48 -8.72
C ALA A 37 5.99 7.43 -9.46
N THR A 38 5.12 6.70 -8.76
CA THR A 38 4.29 5.62 -9.35
C THR A 38 2.90 6.05 -9.77
N ARG A 39 2.48 7.29 -9.48
CA ARG A 39 1.12 7.81 -9.74
C ARG A 39 0.66 7.60 -11.20
N ALA A 40 1.50 7.94 -12.16
CA ALA A 40 1.18 7.76 -13.59
C ALA A 40 0.97 6.29 -13.95
N ALA A 41 1.78 5.39 -13.37
CA ALA A 41 1.65 3.95 -13.59
C ALA A 41 0.44 3.35 -12.86
N ALA A 42 -0.01 3.96 -11.76
CA ALA A 42 -1.20 3.53 -11.03
C ALA A 42 -2.51 3.86 -11.76
N ALA A 43 -2.52 4.90 -12.58
CA ALA A 43 -3.67 5.29 -13.42
C ALA A 43 -3.86 4.37 -14.64
N ASP A 44 -2.91 3.47 -14.93
CA ASP A 44 -2.99 2.57 -16.08
C ASP A 44 -3.99 1.42 -15.86
N SER A 45 -4.74 1.08 -16.91
CA SER A 45 -5.64 -0.08 -16.96
C SER A 45 -4.94 -1.41 -16.62
N ALA A 46 -3.63 -1.49 -16.77
CA ALA A 46 -2.81 -2.61 -16.37
C ALA A 46 -2.88 -2.93 -14.86
N VAL A 47 -3.19 -1.94 -13.98
CA VAL A 47 -3.37 -2.18 -12.53
C VAL A 47 -4.55 -3.12 -12.29
N ALA A 48 -5.68 -2.83 -12.93
CA ALA A 48 -6.88 -3.67 -12.82
C ALA A 48 -6.63 -5.09 -13.39
N ALA A 49 -5.87 -5.21 -14.48
CA ALA A 49 -5.50 -6.50 -15.07
C ALA A 49 -4.63 -7.31 -14.09
N ARG A 50 -3.58 -6.71 -13.53
CA ARG A 50 -2.72 -7.35 -12.51
C ARG A 50 -3.51 -7.79 -11.26
N GLY A 51 -4.51 -7.01 -10.82
CA GLY A 51 -5.39 -7.39 -9.71
C GLY A 51 -6.24 -8.62 -10.04
N ARG A 52 -6.78 -8.70 -11.28
CA ARG A 52 -7.56 -9.87 -11.73
C ARG A 52 -6.70 -11.12 -11.83
N GLU A 53 -5.51 -11.02 -12.41
CA GLU A 53 -4.55 -12.11 -12.53
C GLU A 53 -4.13 -12.64 -11.15
N ALA A 54 -3.75 -11.74 -10.23
CA ALA A 54 -3.41 -12.10 -8.87
C ALA A 54 -4.60 -12.77 -8.15
N GLY A 55 -5.83 -12.25 -8.35
CA GLY A 55 -7.03 -12.86 -7.81
C GLY A 55 -7.32 -14.25 -8.37
N ALA A 56 -7.06 -14.48 -9.66
CA ALA A 56 -7.18 -15.80 -10.28
C ALA A 56 -6.14 -16.79 -9.72
N ALA A 57 -4.92 -16.32 -9.48
CA ALA A 57 -3.82 -17.13 -8.95
C ALA A 57 -4.04 -17.61 -7.50
N LEU A 58 -4.97 -17.00 -6.74
CA LEU A 58 -5.31 -17.43 -5.38
C LEU A 58 -6.07 -18.79 -5.31
N GLY A 59 -6.40 -19.38 -6.44
CA GLY A 59 -7.04 -20.70 -6.48
C GLY A 59 -8.49 -20.71 -5.95
N CYS A 60 -8.96 -21.85 -5.44
CA CYS A 60 -10.36 -22.01 -5.02
C CYS A 60 -10.68 -21.30 -3.71
N ASP A 61 -9.72 -21.20 -2.79
CA ASP A 61 -9.87 -20.57 -1.47
C ASP A 61 -8.89 -19.39 -1.31
N PRO A 62 -9.32 -18.17 -1.67
CA PRO A 62 -8.47 -16.97 -1.55
C PRO A 62 -8.04 -16.67 -0.11
N ALA A 63 -8.84 -17.02 0.90
CA ALA A 63 -8.50 -16.74 2.29
C ALA A 63 -7.32 -17.60 2.74
N VAL A 64 -7.36 -18.89 2.46
CA VAL A 64 -6.25 -19.81 2.72
C VAL A 64 -5.00 -19.38 1.97
N ALA A 65 -5.12 -19.07 0.67
CA ALA A 65 -3.99 -18.64 -0.14
C ALA A 65 -3.32 -17.36 0.39
N VAL A 66 -4.09 -16.36 0.83
CA VAL A 66 -3.55 -15.14 1.44
C VAL A 66 -2.86 -15.42 2.78
N ALA A 67 -3.43 -16.31 3.61
CA ALA A 67 -2.81 -16.73 4.86
C ALA A 67 -1.47 -17.44 4.62
N GLU A 68 -1.39 -18.31 3.62
CA GLU A 68 -0.15 -19.00 3.21
C GLU A 68 0.90 -18.00 2.72
N ILE A 69 0.50 -17.01 1.90
CA ILE A 69 1.38 -15.93 1.45
C ILE A 69 1.93 -15.16 2.66
N ALA A 70 1.07 -14.77 3.60
CA ALA A 70 1.48 -14.04 4.79
C ALA A 70 2.46 -14.86 5.65
N THR A 71 2.16 -16.14 5.89
CA THR A 71 3.02 -17.07 6.64
C THR A 71 4.40 -17.24 6.01
N ARG A 72 4.49 -17.18 4.69
CA ARG A 72 5.76 -17.27 3.95
C ARG A 72 6.52 -15.95 3.94
N VAL A 73 5.83 -14.83 3.75
CA VAL A 73 6.47 -13.54 3.47
C VAL A 73 6.83 -12.77 4.73
N LEU A 74 5.97 -12.78 5.77
CA LEU A 74 6.24 -12.00 6.97
C LEU A 74 7.54 -12.37 7.68
N PRO A 75 7.90 -13.68 7.81
CA PRO A 75 9.17 -14.06 8.43
C PRO A 75 10.42 -13.58 7.67
N LEU A 76 10.27 -13.17 6.40
CA LEU A 76 11.39 -12.57 5.65
C LEU A 76 11.84 -11.23 6.23
N LEU A 77 11.04 -10.61 7.08
CA LEU A 77 11.36 -9.35 7.77
C LEU A 77 12.07 -9.60 9.12
N ASP A 78 12.05 -10.81 9.64
CA ASP A 78 12.63 -11.13 10.94
C ASP A 78 14.14 -10.85 10.96
N GLY A 79 14.59 -10.12 11.98
CA GLY A 79 16.00 -9.75 12.15
C GLY A 79 16.53 -8.68 11.19
N ARG A 80 15.70 -8.09 10.32
CA ARG A 80 16.10 -6.98 9.46
C ARG A 80 15.99 -5.66 10.21
N ASP A 81 16.98 -4.77 9.99
CA ASP A 81 17.00 -3.44 10.61
C ASP A 81 16.40 -2.34 9.72
N GLY A 82 15.92 -2.71 8.52
CA GLY A 82 15.30 -1.81 7.56
C GLY A 82 16.27 -0.95 6.74
N ARG A 83 17.58 -1.08 6.95
CA ARG A 83 18.60 -0.32 6.23
C ARG A 83 18.93 -0.90 4.88
N GLU A 84 18.53 -2.13 4.62
CA GLU A 84 18.73 -2.81 3.35
C GLU A 84 18.10 -2.01 2.21
N LEU A 85 18.80 -1.96 1.08
CA LEU A 85 18.31 -1.31 -0.12
C LEU A 85 17.64 -2.33 -1.02
N VAL A 86 16.42 -2.04 -1.42
CA VAL A 86 15.61 -2.88 -2.32
C VAL A 86 15.29 -2.13 -3.61
N THR A 87 15.28 -2.84 -4.74
CA THR A 87 14.88 -2.28 -6.03
C THR A 87 13.39 -2.41 -6.21
N THR A 88 12.69 -1.29 -6.13
CA THR A 88 11.24 -1.19 -6.36
C THR A 88 10.94 -0.81 -7.81
N ILE A 89 9.65 -0.77 -8.19
CA ILE A 89 9.21 -0.26 -9.49
C ILE A 89 9.55 1.23 -9.69
N ALA A 90 9.72 1.99 -8.60
CA ALA A 90 10.06 3.42 -8.65
C ALA A 90 11.59 3.66 -8.63
N GLY A 91 12.38 2.67 -8.26
CA GLY A 91 13.82 2.79 -8.07
C GLY A 91 14.28 2.20 -6.73
N GLY A 92 15.54 2.44 -6.37
CA GLY A 92 16.13 1.97 -5.12
C GLY A 92 15.57 2.70 -3.90
N MET A 93 15.17 1.94 -2.86
CA MET A 93 14.66 2.45 -1.59
C MET A 93 15.29 1.72 -0.41
N ARG A 94 15.35 2.36 0.76
CA ARG A 94 15.55 1.60 2.00
C ARG A 94 14.29 0.78 2.31
N LEU A 95 14.47 -0.40 2.85
CA LEU A 95 13.35 -1.25 3.27
C LEU A 95 12.44 -0.52 4.27
N ALA A 96 13.01 0.21 5.25
CA ALA A 96 12.24 1.00 6.22
C ALA A 96 11.35 2.07 5.56
N ASP A 97 11.78 2.66 4.44
CA ASP A 97 11.02 3.67 3.71
C ASP A 97 9.97 3.03 2.77
N TYR A 98 10.20 1.79 2.35
CA TYR A 98 9.28 1.03 1.52
C TYR A 98 8.14 0.38 2.31
N LEU A 99 8.41 -0.18 3.50
CA LEU A 99 7.41 -0.90 4.31
C LEU A 99 6.14 -0.10 4.61
N PRO A 100 6.20 1.22 4.91
CA PRO A 100 4.99 2.03 5.10
C PRO A 100 4.05 2.00 3.91
N THR A 101 4.57 1.88 2.67
CA THR A 101 3.73 1.74 1.49
C THR A 101 2.93 0.44 1.51
N ARG A 102 3.49 -0.65 2.05
CA ARG A 102 2.80 -1.95 2.12
C ARG A 102 1.76 -1.98 3.22
N THR A 103 2.07 -1.36 4.37
CA THR A 103 1.08 -1.16 5.44
C THR A 103 -0.10 -0.33 4.95
N PHE A 104 0.17 0.74 4.19
CA PHE A 104 -0.86 1.59 3.60
C PHE A 104 -1.79 0.80 2.66
N GLU A 105 -1.22 0.06 1.70
CA GLU A 105 -2.00 -0.77 0.78
C GLU A 105 -2.88 -1.79 1.52
N LEU A 106 -2.31 -2.46 2.53
CA LEU A 106 -3.06 -3.43 3.34
C LEU A 106 -4.18 -2.75 4.12
N ALA A 107 -3.92 -1.59 4.76
CA ALA A 107 -4.91 -0.86 5.54
C ALA A 107 -6.08 -0.38 4.67
N VAL A 108 -5.78 0.29 3.54
CA VAL A 108 -6.79 0.84 2.63
C VAL A 108 -7.62 -0.29 2.01
N HIS A 109 -6.97 -1.33 1.47
CA HIS A 109 -7.72 -2.41 0.82
C HIS A 109 -8.45 -3.33 1.81
N THR A 110 -8.01 -3.40 3.07
CA THR A 110 -8.81 -4.04 4.13
C THR A 110 -10.10 -3.25 4.38
N ALA A 111 -10.02 -1.92 4.41
CA ALA A 111 -11.22 -1.08 4.53
C ALA A 111 -12.14 -1.19 3.30
N ASP A 112 -11.57 -1.28 2.09
CA ASP A 112 -12.33 -1.53 0.85
C ASP A 112 -13.05 -2.89 0.90
N LEU A 113 -12.37 -3.94 1.35
CA LEU A 113 -12.96 -5.27 1.51
C LEU A 113 -14.09 -5.26 2.54
N ALA A 114 -13.89 -4.62 3.69
CA ALA A 114 -14.91 -4.47 4.72
C ALA A 114 -16.14 -3.74 4.18
N THR A 115 -15.95 -2.65 3.44
CA THR A 115 -17.01 -1.90 2.77
C THR A 115 -17.79 -2.77 1.77
N ALA A 116 -17.07 -3.54 0.94
CA ALA A 116 -17.69 -4.42 -0.04
C ALA A 116 -18.46 -5.59 0.61
N LEU A 117 -18.05 -6.03 1.80
CA LEU A 117 -18.71 -7.05 2.60
C LEU A 117 -19.81 -6.47 3.51
N LYS A 118 -19.95 -5.13 3.58
CA LYS A 118 -20.86 -4.43 4.47
C LYS A 118 -20.65 -4.75 5.97
N ILE A 119 -19.38 -4.87 6.36
CA ILE A 119 -18.96 -5.04 7.75
C ILE A 119 -18.15 -3.82 8.17
N PRO A 120 -18.11 -3.47 9.48
CA PRO A 120 -17.26 -2.39 9.96
C PRO A 120 -15.79 -2.65 9.60
N PRO A 121 -15.04 -1.63 9.14
CA PRO A 121 -13.60 -1.78 8.92
C PRO A 121 -12.90 -1.92 10.29
N ASP A 122 -12.09 -2.97 10.43
CA ASP A 122 -11.26 -3.21 11.60
C ASP A 122 -9.79 -3.15 11.17
N VAL A 123 -9.24 -1.93 11.17
CA VAL A 123 -7.83 -1.68 10.87
C VAL A 123 -7.08 -1.48 12.18
N PRO A 124 -6.03 -2.27 12.49
CA PRO A 124 -5.24 -2.09 13.70
C PRO A 124 -4.76 -0.65 13.86
N SER A 125 -4.85 -0.10 15.08
CA SER A 125 -4.58 1.33 15.33
C SER A 125 -3.17 1.77 14.90
N THR A 126 -2.17 0.91 15.04
CA THR A 126 -0.79 1.17 14.59
C THR A 126 -0.69 1.26 13.06
N ALA A 127 -1.39 0.38 12.34
CA ALA A 127 -1.44 0.41 10.88
C ALA A 127 -2.24 1.62 10.38
N ALA A 128 -3.35 1.93 11.03
CA ALA A 128 -4.15 3.12 10.73
C ALA A 128 -3.35 4.42 10.94
N ALA A 129 -2.62 4.53 12.05
CA ALA A 129 -1.75 5.68 12.31
C ALA A 129 -0.68 5.84 11.23
N GLN A 130 0.03 4.77 10.86
CA GLN A 130 1.04 4.80 9.82
C GLN A 130 0.44 5.18 8.45
N ALA A 131 -0.72 4.62 8.10
CA ALA A 131 -1.42 4.95 6.86
C ALA A 131 -1.85 6.43 6.82
N LEU A 132 -2.39 6.96 7.93
CA LEU A 132 -2.78 8.36 8.04
C LEU A 132 -1.57 9.31 7.98
N HIS A 133 -0.42 8.96 8.55
CA HIS A 133 0.80 9.76 8.39
C HIS A 133 1.19 9.87 6.92
N LEU A 134 1.15 8.78 6.17
CA LEU A 134 1.45 8.81 4.74
C LEU A 134 0.43 9.66 3.95
N VAL A 135 -0.86 9.60 4.30
CA VAL A 135 -1.88 10.49 3.71
C VAL A 135 -1.53 11.96 3.95
N VAL A 136 -1.09 12.29 5.18
CA VAL A 136 -0.67 13.67 5.53
C VAL A 136 0.57 14.08 4.73
N ASP A 137 1.58 13.23 4.64
CA ASP A 137 2.81 13.52 3.89
C ASP A 137 2.50 13.77 2.41
N LEU A 138 1.64 12.95 1.79
CA LEU A 138 1.18 13.15 0.42
C LEU A 138 0.39 14.45 0.25
N ALA A 139 -0.54 14.73 1.18
CA ALA A 139 -1.33 15.96 1.14
C ALA A 139 -0.46 17.22 1.28
N VAL A 140 0.56 17.19 2.13
CA VAL A 140 1.52 18.29 2.29
C VAL A 140 2.35 18.47 1.02
N ALA A 141 2.89 17.39 0.48
CA ALA A 141 3.74 17.41 -0.72
C ALA A 141 3.01 17.96 -1.96
N ASP A 142 1.69 17.72 -2.06
CA ASP A 142 0.87 18.13 -3.21
C ASP A 142 -0.01 19.37 -2.94
N GLY A 143 0.18 20.06 -1.80
CA GLY A 143 -0.56 21.29 -1.47
C GLY A 143 -2.02 21.05 -1.08
N LEU A 144 -2.40 19.83 -0.72
CA LEU A 144 -3.76 19.40 -0.35
C LEU A 144 -4.02 19.40 1.17
N ALA A 145 -3.02 19.80 1.97
CA ALA A 145 -3.10 19.74 3.43
C ALA A 145 -4.22 20.63 4.01
N GLY A 146 -4.46 21.82 3.43
CA GLY A 146 -5.52 22.73 3.88
C GLY A 146 -6.92 22.11 3.83
N PRO A 147 -7.39 21.65 2.68
CA PRO A 147 -8.68 20.95 2.56
C PRO A 147 -8.81 19.74 3.50
N LEU A 148 -7.76 18.93 3.59
CA LEU A 148 -7.75 17.75 4.48
C LEU A 148 -7.89 18.16 5.95
N LEU A 149 -7.14 19.18 6.40
CA LEU A 149 -7.20 19.69 7.77
C LEU A 149 -8.57 20.25 8.11
N LEU A 150 -9.17 21.03 7.21
CA LEU A 150 -10.50 21.61 7.41
C LEU A 150 -11.56 20.51 7.57
N ALA A 151 -11.55 19.49 6.70
CA ALA A 151 -12.49 18.39 6.77
C ALA A 151 -12.31 17.56 8.06
N ALA A 152 -11.07 17.20 8.41
CA ALA A 152 -10.75 16.41 9.60
C ALA A 152 -11.12 17.13 10.91
N THR A 153 -11.25 18.46 10.90
CA THR A 153 -11.62 19.29 12.08
C THR A 153 -13.07 19.76 12.06
N GLY A 154 -13.95 19.12 11.26
CA GLY A 154 -15.39 19.39 11.25
C GLY A 154 -15.81 20.65 10.48
N ARG A 155 -14.95 21.19 9.60
CA ARG A 155 -15.26 22.24 8.64
C ARG A 155 -15.83 21.61 7.36
N PRO A 156 -15.93 22.37 6.21
CA PRO A 156 -16.51 21.80 5.00
C PRO A 156 -15.91 20.44 4.62
N SER A 157 -16.74 19.52 4.17
CA SER A 157 -16.33 18.21 3.69
C SER A 157 -15.38 18.33 2.49
N LEU A 158 -14.59 17.28 2.27
CA LEU A 158 -13.75 17.18 1.08
C LEU A 158 -14.62 17.15 -0.19
N PRO A 159 -14.15 17.73 -1.31
CA PRO A 159 -14.84 17.66 -2.59
C PRO A 159 -15.06 16.19 -3.01
N GLY A 160 -16.12 15.94 -3.77
CA GLY A 160 -16.30 14.62 -4.38
C GLY A 160 -15.10 14.26 -5.25
N GLY A 161 -14.61 13.03 -5.10
CA GLY A 161 -13.42 12.55 -5.82
C GLY A 161 -12.08 13.06 -5.27
N PHE A 162 -12.05 13.69 -4.09
CA PHE A 162 -10.78 14.07 -3.46
C PHE A 162 -9.94 12.82 -3.20
N SER A 163 -8.68 12.89 -3.61
CA SER A 163 -7.67 11.86 -3.32
C SER A 163 -6.30 12.51 -3.15
N VAL A 164 -5.46 11.93 -2.35
CA VAL A 164 -4.03 12.26 -2.24
C VAL A 164 -3.15 11.33 -3.09
N LEU A 165 -3.78 10.33 -3.76
CA LEU A 165 -3.13 9.35 -4.65
C LEU A 165 -3.30 9.71 -6.11
#